data_650192a9acf949fe6066be1e218dd880
#
_entry.id   650192a9acf949fe6066be1e218dd880
#
_cell.length_a   1.000
_cell.length_b   1.000
_cell.length_c   1.000
_cell.angle_alpha   90.00
_cell.angle_beta   90.00
_cell.angle_gamma   90.00
#
_symmetry.space_group_name_H-M   'P 1'
#
loop_
_entity.id
_entity.type
_entity.pdbx_description
1 polymer ?
#
loop_
_entity_poly.entity_id
_entity_poly.type
_entity_poly.pdbx_seq_one_letter_code
_entity_poly.pdbx_strand_id
1 'polypeptide(L)'
;MLEHPLLARLVLGYSAVIDRQRSVVATRLTLAPESPGADVDGAALMQLLGEVWPDTAGALSLRMRPLEGGGGAKSTAGLTLMLNAAGESLLHSVLNAPAVPRFMVEVPAFMVSEPLVAASVQALADAGGSLALKGQPREALPAALSACFAMQLEDAASALPKGGPQARARLGVRSPADLEAAFAAGCVVAAGWPFGDPPAPSTAKKAVAPEL
;
A
#
# COMPACT_ATOMS: atom_id res chain seq x y z
N MET A 1 -9.35 13.50 -19.24
CA MET A 1 -9.13 12.35 -18.30
C MET A 1 -9.17 11.12 -19.18
N LEU A 2 -8.05 10.43 -19.32
CA LEU A 2 -7.99 9.20 -20.13
C LEU A 2 -8.86 8.16 -19.41
N GLU A 3 -10.00 7.81 -19.99
CA GLU A 3 -10.82 6.69 -19.56
C GLU A 3 -10.10 5.40 -19.99
N HIS A 4 -9.20 4.92 -19.15
CA HIS A 4 -8.54 3.65 -19.42
C HIS A 4 -9.49 2.51 -19.12
N PRO A 5 -9.75 1.57 -20.04
CA PRO A 5 -10.74 0.51 -19.87
C PRO A 5 -10.53 -0.34 -18.62
N LEU A 6 -9.27 -0.52 -18.21
CA LEU A 6 -8.91 -1.28 -17.02
C LEU A 6 -9.36 -0.55 -15.74
N LEU A 7 -9.20 0.78 -15.67
CA LEU A 7 -9.63 1.57 -14.51
C LEU A 7 -11.15 1.66 -14.38
N ALA A 8 -11.88 1.58 -15.50
CA ALA A 8 -13.34 1.55 -15.51
C ALA A 8 -13.93 0.28 -14.84
N ARG A 9 -13.12 -0.75 -14.63
CA ARG A 9 -13.50 -2.02 -13.97
C ARG A 9 -13.13 -2.07 -12.50
N LEU A 10 -12.58 -0.97 -11.96
CA LEU A 10 -12.07 -0.88 -10.60
C LEU A 10 -12.74 0.25 -9.84
N VAL A 11 -13.04 -0.03 -8.58
CA VAL A 11 -13.34 1.00 -7.58
C VAL A 11 -12.04 1.43 -6.93
N LEU A 12 -11.79 2.73 -6.90
CA LEU A 12 -10.58 3.31 -6.36
C LEU A 12 -10.88 4.07 -5.07
N GLY A 13 -10.13 3.76 -4.01
CA GLY A 13 -10.09 4.54 -2.79
C GLY A 13 -8.65 5.01 -2.55
N TYR A 14 -8.47 6.17 -1.94
CA TYR A 14 -7.13 6.66 -1.62
C TYR A 14 -7.09 7.35 -0.27
N SER A 15 -5.90 7.38 0.32
CA SER A 15 -5.62 8.15 1.54
C SER A 15 -4.17 8.61 1.55
N ALA A 16 -3.91 9.67 2.31
CA ALA A 16 -2.56 10.16 2.51
C ALA A 16 -1.76 9.20 3.41
N VAL A 17 -0.48 9.02 3.10
CA VAL A 17 0.52 8.42 3.99
C VAL A 17 1.37 9.55 4.55
N ILE A 18 1.38 9.69 5.86
CA ILE A 18 1.91 10.85 6.59
C ILE A 18 3.04 10.39 7.48
N ASP A 19 4.15 11.14 7.48
CA ASP A 19 5.31 10.89 8.33
C ASP A 19 5.23 11.63 9.69
N ARG A 20 6.26 11.47 10.51
CA ARG A 20 6.37 12.14 11.82
C ARG A 20 6.49 13.66 11.73
N GLN A 21 6.94 14.19 10.60
CA GLN A 21 7.00 15.62 10.30
C GLN A 21 5.66 16.16 9.78
N ARG A 22 4.62 15.31 9.75
CA ARG A 22 3.28 15.61 9.22
C ARG A 22 3.27 15.96 7.74
N SER A 23 4.28 15.47 7.02
CA SER A 23 4.35 15.58 5.57
C SER A 23 3.69 14.38 4.91
N VAL A 24 2.98 14.61 3.81
CA VAL A 24 2.48 13.53 2.96
C VAL A 24 3.65 12.96 2.18
N VAL A 25 4.00 11.70 2.45
CA VAL A 25 5.17 11.04 1.87
C VAL A 25 4.82 10.01 0.81
N ALA A 26 3.59 9.55 0.78
CA ALA A 26 3.07 8.63 -0.24
C ALA A 26 1.53 8.71 -0.29
N THR A 27 0.95 8.06 -1.28
CA THR A 27 -0.48 7.77 -1.33
C THR A 27 -0.71 6.30 -1.07
N ARG A 28 -1.68 5.98 -0.23
CA ARG A 28 -2.22 4.63 -0.14
C ARG A 28 -3.41 4.52 -1.07
N LEU A 29 -3.30 3.67 -2.08
CA LEU A 29 -4.34 3.42 -3.08
C LEU A 29 -4.99 2.06 -2.79
N THR A 30 -6.30 2.04 -2.63
CA THR A 30 -7.07 0.81 -2.51
C THR A 30 -7.80 0.58 -3.82
N LEU A 31 -7.61 -0.59 -4.40
CA LEU A 31 -8.26 -1.03 -5.63
C LEU A 31 -9.13 -2.23 -5.33
N ALA A 32 -10.39 -2.15 -5.75
CA ALA A 32 -11.31 -3.28 -5.69
C ALA A 32 -11.95 -3.49 -7.07
N PRO A 33 -12.16 -4.72 -7.51
CA PRO A 33 -12.96 -4.98 -8.70
C PRO A 33 -14.37 -4.41 -8.53
N GLU A 34 -14.92 -3.75 -9.56
CA GLU A 34 -16.27 -3.21 -9.53
C GLU A 34 -17.33 -4.30 -9.34
N SER A 35 -17.06 -5.49 -9.86
CA SER A 35 -17.92 -6.65 -9.72
C SER A 35 -17.17 -7.81 -9.08
N PRO A 36 -17.80 -8.58 -8.17
CA PRO A 36 -17.19 -9.79 -7.62
C PRO A 36 -16.77 -10.76 -8.74
N GLY A 37 -15.53 -11.25 -8.68
CA GLY A 37 -14.99 -12.18 -9.66
C GLY A 37 -14.57 -11.56 -11.00
N ALA A 38 -14.60 -10.23 -11.14
CA ALA A 38 -14.01 -9.60 -12.32
C ALA A 38 -12.50 -9.91 -12.36
N ASP A 39 -12.07 -10.48 -13.46
CA ASP A 39 -10.66 -10.73 -13.73
C ASP A 39 -9.98 -9.41 -14.14
N VAL A 40 -8.94 -9.05 -13.41
CA VAL A 40 -8.15 -7.84 -13.65
C VAL A 40 -6.70 -8.25 -13.84
N ASP A 41 -6.16 -7.96 -15.01
CA ASP A 41 -4.76 -8.20 -15.31
C ASP A 41 -3.84 -7.32 -14.42
N GLY A 42 -3.21 -7.95 -13.44
CA GLY A 42 -2.30 -7.27 -12.51
C GLY A 42 -1.06 -6.70 -13.18
N ALA A 43 -0.53 -7.34 -14.23
CA ALA A 43 0.64 -6.85 -14.95
C ALA A 43 0.29 -5.57 -15.72
N ALA A 44 -0.83 -5.56 -16.45
CA ALA A 44 -1.34 -4.38 -17.14
C ALA A 44 -1.68 -3.24 -16.14
N LEU A 45 -2.24 -3.59 -14.96
CA LEU A 45 -2.52 -2.63 -13.90
C LEU A 45 -1.24 -2.00 -13.36
N MET A 46 -0.23 -2.80 -13.01
CA MET A 46 1.03 -2.31 -12.47
C MET A 46 1.79 -1.46 -13.49
N GLN A 47 1.77 -1.85 -14.76
CA GLN A 47 2.33 -1.05 -15.84
C GLN A 47 1.61 0.30 -15.95
N LEU A 48 0.29 0.30 -16.04
CA LEU A 48 -0.51 1.53 -16.14
C LEU A 48 -0.25 2.47 -14.95
N LEU A 49 -0.27 1.94 -13.73
CA LEU A 49 0.04 2.73 -12.54
C LEU A 49 1.47 3.28 -12.60
N GLY A 50 2.44 2.50 -13.08
CA GLY A 50 3.81 2.94 -13.26
C GLY A 50 3.96 4.08 -14.27
N GLU A 51 3.13 4.11 -15.31
CA GLU A 51 3.12 5.15 -16.34
C GLU A 51 2.43 6.44 -15.89
N VAL A 52 1.29 6.31 -15.19
CA VAL A 52 0.47 7.48 -14.82
C VAL A 52 0.84 8.07 -13.46
N TRP A 53 1.49 7.29 -12.58
CA TRP A 53 1.85 7.76 -11.24
C TRP A 53 3.10 8.63 -11.32
N PRO A 54 3.01 9.92 -10.92
CA PRO A 54 4.11 10.86 -11.14
C PRO A 54 5.37 10.46 -10.34
N ASP A 55 6.51 10.49 -10.98
CA ASP A 55 7.83 10.28 -10.38
C ASP A 55 8.15 11.32 -9.29
N THR A 56 7.57 12.49 -9.47
CA THR A 56 7.83 13.70 -8.68
C THR A 56 6.71 14.04 -7.72
N ALA A 57 5.83 13.10 -7.39
CA ALA A 57 4.86 13.36 -6.32
C ALA A 57 5.64 13.69 -5.04
N GLY A 58 6.06 14.93 -4.98
CA GLY A 58 6.89 15.60 -4.01
C GLY A 58 7.99 14.68 -3.50
N ALA A 59 9.21 14.81 -3.97
CA ALA A 59 10.43 14.05 -3.66
C ALA A 59 10.62 13.66 -2.17
N LEU A 60 9.63 13.04 -1.60
CA LEU A 60 9.58 12.57 -0.23
C LEU A 60 10.07 11.12 -0.25
N SER A 61 11.39 11.01 -0.33
CA SER A 61 12.06 9.76 -0.03
C SER A 61 11.71 9.39 1.41
N LEU A 62 10.82 8.42 1.59
CA LEU A 62 10.77 7.66 2.84
C LEU A 62 12.14 6.99 2.96
N ARG A 63 13.10 7.71 3.50
CA ARG A 63 14.35 7.12 3.98
C ARG A 63 13.99 6.36 5.26
N MET A 64 13.44 5.18 5.09
CA MET A 64 13.43 4.23 6.20
C MET A 64 14.91 3.87 6.43
N ARG A 65 15.51 4.50 7.44
CA ARG A 65 16.84 4.08 7.91
C ARG A 65 16.70 2.61 8.29
N PRO A 66 17.60 1.75 7.79
CA PRO A 66 17.72 0.41 8.35
C PRO A 66 17.87 0.56 9.87
N LEU A 67 17.07 -0.17 10.63
CA LEU A 67 17.38 -0.37 12.04
C LEU A 67 18.76 -1.05 12.05
N GLU A 68 19.72 -0.40 12.67
CA GLU A 68 21.08 -0.90 12.79
C GLU A 68 21.03 -2.31 13.37
N GLY A 69 21.47 -3.33 12.61
CA GLY A 69 21.57 -4.71 13.07
C GLY A 69 20.94 -5.78 12.20
N GLY A 70 20.16 -5.45 11.17
CA GLY A 70 19.57 -6.43 10.26
C GLY A 70 20.26 -6.41 8.91
N GLY A 71 20.89 -7.54 8.52
CA GLY A 71 21.52 -7.67 7.19
C GLY A 71 20.49 -7.46 6.08
N GLY A 72 20.86 -6.66 5.07
CA GLY A 72 20.12 -6.51 3.82
C GLY A 72 18.97 -5.53 3.87
N ALA A 73 19.22 -4.30 4.32
CA ALA A 73 18.23 -3.22 4.21
C ALA A 73 17.92 -2.93 2.73
N LYS A 74 16.77 -3.42 2.26
CA LYS A 74 16.18 -2.95 1.00
C LYS A 74 15.79 -1.50 1.21
N SER A 75 16.46 -0.59 0.53
CA SER A 75 16.16 0.84 0.56
C SER A 75 14.75 1.04 -0.05
N THR A 76 13.79 1.48 0.75
CA THR A 76 12.51 1.99 0.25
C THR A 76 12.62 3.45 -0.16
N ALA A 77 13.80 3.87 -0.61
CA ALA A 77 14.03 5.20 -1.12
C ALA A 77 13.08 5.45 -2.30
N GLY A 78 12.25 6.46 -2.18
CA GLY A 78 11.34 6.88 -3.23
C GLY A 78 9.98 6.17 -3.28
N LEU A 79 9.51 5.53 -2.19
CA LEU A 79 8.16 5.03 -2.12
C LEU A 79 7.15 6.15 -2.38
N THR A 80 6.31 5.98 -3.40
CA THR A 80 5.28 6.97 -3.77
C THR A 80 3.87 6.41 -3.65
N LEU A 81 3.72 5.08 -3.68
CA LEU A 81 2.44 4.40 -3.66
C LEU A 81 2.48 3.17 -2.75
N MET A 82 1.51 3.07 -1.84
CA MET A 82 1.16 1.85 -1.12
C MET A 82 -0.11 1.28 -1.75
N LEU A 83 -0.02 0.10 -2.32
CA LEU A 83 -1.09 -0.53 -3.08
C LEU A 83 -1.79 -1.61 -2.25
N ASN A 84 -3.06 -1.38 -1.95
CA ASN A 84 -3.95 -2.35 -1.33
C ASN A 84 -4.90 -2.92 -2.40
N ALA A 85 -4.59 -4.10 -2.89
CA ALA A 85 -5.49 -4.84 -3.78
C ALA A 85 -6.55 -5.54 -2.93
N ALA A 86 -7.79 -5.07 -3.01
CA ALA A 86 -8.92 -5.64 -2.29
C ALA A 86 -9.54 -6.77 -3.12
N GLY A 87 -9.45 -7.99 -2.60
CA GLY A 87 -9.87 -9.22 -3.27
C GLY A 87 -8.70 -10.12 -3.60
N GLU A 88 -8.91 -11.40 -3.38
CA GLU A 88 -7.90 -12.44 -3.50
C GLU A 88 -7.34 -12.52 -4.93
N SER A 89 -8.22 -12.63 -5.93
CA SER A 89 -7.81 -12.74 -7.34
C SER A 89 -6.97 -11.55 -7.80
N LEU A 90 -7.39 -10.31 -7.43
CA LEU A 90 -6.64 -9.11 -7.78
C LEU A 90 -5.27 -9.09 -7.09
N LEU A 91 -5.21 -9.45 -5.80
CA LEU A 91 -3.95 -9.51 -5.07
C LEU A 91 -3.00 -10.55 -5.68
N HIS A 92 -3.49 -11.76 -5.99
CA HIS A 92 -2.69 -12.77 -6.69
C HIS A 92 -2.15 -12.27 -8.02
N SER A 93 -3.00 -11.61 -8.83
CA SER A 93 -2.59 -11.05 -10.12
C SER A 93 -1.50 -9.96 -9.95
N VAL A 94 -1.63 -9.09 -8.94
CA VAL A 94 -0.63 -8.04 -8.62
C VAL A 94 0.67 -8.63 -8.09
N LEU A 95 0.61 -9.65 -7.22
CA LEU A 95 1.82 -10.29 -6.67
C LEU A 95 2.65 -11.01 -7.75
N ASN A 96 2.01 -11.46 -8.83
CA ASN A 96 2.68 -12.10 -9.97
C ASN A 96 3.04 -11.12 -11.10
N ALA A 97 2.74 -9.83 -10.92
CA ALA A 97 3.10 -8.79 -11.88
C ALA A 97 4.57 -8.35 -11.72
N PRO A 98 5.17 -7.72 -12.75
CA PRO A 98 6.50 -7.13 -12.63
C PRO A 98 6.58 -6.12 -11.48
N ALA A 99 7.68 -6.15 -10.74
CA ALA A 99 7.91 -5.22 -9.64
C ALA A 99 8.05 -3.78 -10.15
N VAL A 100 7.37 -2.85 -9.50
CA VAL A 100 7.55 -1.41 -9.71
C VAL A 100 8.28 -0.84 -8.50
N PRO A 101 9.52 -0.38 -8.62
CA PRO A 101 10.41 -0.08 -7.47
C PRO A 101 9.85 0.95 -6.48
N ARG A 102 8.93 1.82 -6.92
CA ARG A 102 8.34 2.88 -6.11
C ARG A 102 7.03 2.49 -5.44
N PHE A 103 6.55 1.26 -5.69
CA PHE A 103 5.30 0.77 -5.17
C PHE A 103 5.55 -0.28 -4.09
N MET A 104 4.77 -0.20 -3.03
CA MET A 104 4.73 -1.19 -1.97
C MET A 104 3.39 -1.90 -2.01
N VAL A 105 3.39 -3.21 -2.17
CA VAL A 105 2.16 -4.00 -2.20
C VAL A 105 1.81 -4.47 -0.79
N GLU A 106 0.57 -4.22 -0.36
CA GLU A 106 0.04 -4.69 0.91
C GLU A 106 -0.43 -6.15 0.78
N VAL A 107 0.07 -7.02 1.65
CA VAL A 107 -0.32 -8.44 1.68
C VAL A 107 -0.99 -8.73 3.03
N PRO A 108 -2.27 -9.16 3.05
CA PRO A 108 -2.94 -9.54 4.28
C PRO A 108 -2.25 -10.72 4.96
N ALA A 109 -2.00 -10.62 6.26
CA ALA A 109 -1.26 -11.62 7.03
C ALA A 109 -1.92 -13.01 7.00
N PHE A 110 -3.26 -13.08 6.91
CA PHE A 110 -3.98 -14.34 6.84
C PHE A 110 -3.75 -15.09 5.52
N MET A 111 -3.42 -14.38 4.43
CA MET A 111 -3.15 -14.99 3.13
C MET A 111 -1.71 -15.52 3.02
N VAL A 112 -0.79 -14.97 3.79
CA VAL A 112 0.64 -15.34 3.72
C VAL A 112 0.88 -16.79 4.15
N SER A 113 -0.06 -17.40 4.88
CA SER A 113 -0.02 -18.81 5.25
C SER A 113 -0.30 -19.76 4.06
N GLU A 114 -0.83 -19.24 2.97
CA GLU A 114 -1.11 -20.02 1.76
C GLU A 114 0.18 -20.23 0.96
N PRO A 115 0.54 -21.46 0.57
CA PRO A 115 1.81 -21.74 -0.11
C PRO A 115 2.00 -20.95 -1.41
N LEU A 116 0.93 -20.76 -2.18
CA LEU A 116 0.98 -20.01 -3.44
C LEU A 116 1.24 -18.52 -3.20
N VAL A 117 0.59 -17.92 -2.19
CA VAL A 117 0.84 -16.52 -1.81
C VAL A 117 2.26 -16.36 -1.28
N ALA A 118 2.71 -17.25 -0.41
CA ALA A 118 4.07 -17.22 0.11
C ALA A 118 5.13 -17.28 -1.00
N ALA A 119 4.92 -18.14 -2.00
CA ALA A 119 5.81 -18.24 -3.16
C ALA A 119 5.81 -16.96 -4.00
N SER A 120 4.64 -16.37 -4.28
CA SER A 120 4.52 -15.10 -5.02
C SER A 120 5.15 -13.94 -4.26
N VAL A 121 4.98 -13.87 -2.93
CA VAL A 121 5.63 -12.88 -2.04
C VAL A 121 7.15 -12.99 -2.14
N GLN A 122 7.70 -14.21 -2.06
CA GLN A 122 9.13 -14.43 -2.18
C GLN A 122 9.64 -14.03 -3.57
N ALA A 123 8.97 -14.45 -4.64
CA ALA A 123 9.34 -14.13 -6.01
C ALA A 123 9.33 -12.60 -6.27
N LEU A 124 8.29 -11.89 -5.81
CA LEU A 124 8.21 -10.44 -5.96
C LEU A 124 9.30 -9.73 -5.15
N ALA A 125 9.61 -10.21 -3.94
CA ALA A 125 10.69 -9.68 -3.12
C ALA A 125 12.06 -9.89 -3.76
N ASP A 126 12.31 -11.06 -4.36
CA ASP A 126 13.55 -11.38 -5.05
C ASP A 126 13.72 -10.56 -6.35
N ALA A 127 12.62 -10.22 -7.00
CA ALA A 127 12.58 -9.28 -8.13
C ALA A 127 12.78 -7.80 -7.72
N GLY A 128 13.00 -7.52 -6.43
CA GLY A 128 13.21 -6.15 -5.92
C GLY A 128 11.94 -5.40 -5.57
N GLY A 129 10.77 -6.04 -5.60
CA GLY A 129 9.52 -5.46 -5.16
C GLY A 129 9.49 -5.15 -3.66
N SER A 130 8.77 -4.11 -3.26
CA SER A 130 8.56 -3.75 -1.86
C SER A 130 7.21 -4.29 -1.38
N LEU A 131 7.20 -4.89 -0.19
CA LEU A 131 6.03 -5.53 0.39
C LEU A 131 5.78 -5.04 1.80
N ALA A 132 4.50 -4.91 2.16
CA ALA A 132 4.06 -4.64 3.52
C ALA A 132 3.11 -5.73 4.00
N LEU A 133 3.32 -6.22 5.21
CA LEU A 133 2.46 -7.21 5.86
C LEU A 133 1.31 -6.48 6.57
N LYS A 134 0.07 -6.73 6.17
CA LYS A 134 -1.12 -6.10 6.74
C LYS A 134 -1.77 -6.99 7.78
N GLY A 135 -1.86 -6.49 9.00
CA GLY A 135 -2.35 -7.23 10.16
C GLY A 135 -1.31 -8.20 10.70
N GLN A 136 -1.70 -8.99 11.69
CA GLN A 136 -0.81 -9.94 12.36
C GLN A 136 -1.07 -11.37 11.88
N PRO A 137 -0.03 -12.13 11.53
CA PRO A 137 -0.18 -13.54 11.25
C PRO A 137 -0.57 -14.29 12.53
N ARG A 138 -1.38 -15.33 12.39
CA ARG A 138 -1.80 -16.18 13.52
C ARG A 138 -0.63 -16.92 14.15
N GLU A 139 0.33 -17.31 13.33
CA GLU A 139 1.55 -17.98 13.71
C GLU A 139 2.76 -17.19 13.22
N ALA A 140 3.89 -17.33 13.90
CA ALA A 140 5.12 -16.68 13.48
C ALA A 140 5.51 -17.12 12.06
N LEU A 141 5.74 -16.16 11.17
CA LEU A 141 6.22 -16.46 9.82
C LEU A 141 7.65 -17.02 9.86
N PRO A 142 8.00 -17.94 8.95
CA PRO A 142 9.38 -18.33 8.72
C PRO A 142 10.27 -17.09 8.51
N ALA A 143 11.48 -17.10 9.04
CA ALA A 143 12.38 -15.95 8.99
C ALA A 143 12.61 -15.43 7.56
N ALA A 144 12.78 -16.32 6.57
CA ALA A 144 12.95 -15.96 5.17
C ALA A 144 11.73 -15.20 4.63
N LEU A 145 10.52 -15.66 4.94
CA LEU A 145 9.29 -15.02 4.48
C LEU A 145 9.05 -13.69 5.22
N SER A 146 9.33 -13.64 6.53
CA SER A 146 9.25 -12.39 7.29
C SER A 146 10.20 -11.31 6.75
N ALA A 147 11.37 -11.69 6.27
CA ALA A 147 12.36 -10.79 5.67
C ALA A 147 11.92 -10.19 4.32
N CYS A 148 10.90 -10.74 3.67
CA CYS A 148 10.33 -10.16 2.45
C CYS A 148 9.59 -8.85 2.70
N PHE A 149 9.12 -8.62 3.92
CA PHE A 149 8.32 -7.46 4.27
C PHE A 149 9.16 -6.34 4.86
N ALA A 150 9.12 -5.18 4.22
CA ALA A 150 9.81 -3.98 4.70
C ALA A 150 9.03 -3.26 5.82
N MET A 151 7.71 -3.49 5.89
CA MET A 151 6.82 -2.77 6.80
C MET A 151 5.70 -3.67 7.32
N GLN A 152 5.30 -3.43 8.56
CA GLN A 152 4.11 -3.99 9.20
C GLN A 152 3.01 -2.94 9.24
N LEU A 153 1.82 -3.25 8.72
CA LEU A 153 0.65 -2.37 8.70
C LEU A 153 -0.37 -2.84 9.73
N GLU A 154 -0.81 -1.93 10.59
CA GLU A 154 -1.78 -2.21 11.64
C GLU A 154 -2.99 -1.27 11.53
N ASP A 155 -4.19 -1.81 11.61
CA ASP A 155 -5.40 -1.00 11.64
C ASP A 155 -5.52 -0.20 12.94
N ALA A 156 -6.18 0.96 12.91
CA ALA A 156 -6.33 1.85 14.06
C ALA A 156 -6.98 1.17 15.28
N ALA A 157 -7.86 0.20 15.03
CA ALA A 157 -8.53 -0.57 16.09
C ALA A 157 -7.66 -1.67 16.72
N SER A 158 -6.54 -2.03 16.10
CA SER A 158 -5.66 -3.11 16.59
C SER A 158 -4.66 -2.61 17.61
N ALA A 159 -4.34 -3.45 18.61
CA ALA A 159 -3.22 -3.16 19.47
C ALA A 159 -1.91 -3.22 18.69
N LEU A 160 -1.04 -2.23 18.90
CA LEU A 160 0.29 -2.26 18.29
C LEU A 160 1.17 -3.28 19.01
N PRO A 161 1.79 -4.23 18.31
CA PRO A 161 2.74 -5.14 18.90
C PRO A 161 3.94 -4.36 19.46
N LYS A 162 4.43 -4.77 20.60
CA LYS A 162 5.65 -4.18 21.20
C LYS A 162 6.87 -4.83 20.55
N GLY A 163 7.66 -4.03 19.82
CA GLY A 163 8.90 -4.49 19.19
C GLY A 163 8.65 -5.17 17.83
N GLY A 164 9.73 -5.49 17.15
CA GLY A 164 9.77 -6.13 15.83
C GLY A 164 10.83 -5.46 14.94
N PRO A 165 11.43 -6.21 14.01
CA PRO A 165 12.48 -5.68 13.14
C PRO A 165 11.96 -4.78 12.03
N GLN A 166 10.66 -4.90 11.64
CA GLN A 166 10.10 -4.13 10.55
C GLN A 166 9.66 -2.74 10.99
N ALA A 167 9.71 -1.79 10.07
CA ALA A 167 9.06 -0.51 10.22
C ALA A 167 7.54 -0.71 10.38
N ARG A 168 6.88 0.15 11.14
CA ARG A 168 5.44 0.03 11.40
C ARG A 168 4.68 1.22 10.89
N ALA A 169 3.50 0.96 10.36
CA ALA A 169 2.55 1.98 9.93
C ALA A 169 1.18 1.74 10.57
N ARG A 170 0.49 2.83 10.88
CA ARG A 170 -0.89 2.82 11.34
C ARG A 170 -1.83 3.15 10.20
N LEU A 171 -2.83 2.31 9.97
CA LEU A 171 -3.88 2.56 8.97
C LEU A 171 -5.15 3.10 9.65
N GLY A 172 -5.97 3.81 8.87
CA GLY A 172 -7.28 4.27 9.32
C GLY A 172 -7.25 5.42 10.33
N VAL A 173 -6.21 6.23 10.33
CA VAL A 173 -6.09 7.42 11.18
C VAL A 173 -7.11 8.46 10.74
N ARG A 174 -7.95 8.94 11.69
CA ARG A 174 -9.07 9.86 11.41
C ARG A 174 -9.02 11.17 12.18
N SER A 175 -8.09 11.30 13.10
CA SER A 175 -7.94 12.51 13.91
C SER A 175 -6.47 12.83 14.15
N PRO A 176 -6.14 14.10 14.51
CA PRO A 176 -4.79 14.45 14.95
C PRO A 176 -4.36 13.63 16.19
N ALA A 177 -5.27 13.30 17.09
CA ALA A 177 -4.98 12.49 18.27
C ALA A 177 -4.58 11.05 17.90
N ASP A 178 -5.25 10.43 16.91
CA ASP A 178 -4.88 9.10 16.40
C ASP A 178 -3.49 9.13 15.78
N LEU A 179 -3.17 10.21 15.06
CA LEU A 179 -1.88 10.40 14.41
C LEU A 179 -0.75 10.49 15.46
N GLU A 180 -0.95 11.31 16.50
CA GLU A 180 0.01 11.43 17.60
C GLU A 180 0.17 10.10 18.36
N ALA A 181 -0.92 9.41 18.63
CA ALA A 181 -0.90 8.09 19.28
C ALA A 181 -0.13 7.05 18.43
N ALA A 182 -0.30 7.07 17.11
CA ALA A 182 0.45 6.20 16.21
C ALA A 182 1.96 6.44 16.28
N PHE A 183 2.37 7.70 16.26
CA PHE A 183 3.79 8.07 16.35
C PHE A 183 4.38 7.83 17.75
N ALA A 184 3.62 8.08 18.81
CA ALA A 184 4.02 7.76 20.18
C ALA A 184 4.22 6.24 20.36
N ALA A 185 3.40 5.43 19.69
CA ALA A 185 3.54 3.97 19.68
C ALA A 185 4.68 3.44 18.78
N GLY A 186 5.43 4.34 18.13
CA GLY A 186 6.62 4.00 17.35
C GLY A 186 6.37 3.72 15.87
N CYS A 187 5.19 4.06 15.33
CA CYS A 187 4.99 4.02 13.89
C CYS A 187 5.89 5.04 13.18
N VAL A 188 6.37 4.69 11.99
CA VAL A 188 7.20 5.58 11.15
C VAL A 188 6.34 6.43 10.24
N VAL A 189 5.18 5.87 9.83
CA VAL A 189 4.15 6.57 9.04
C VAL A 189 2.76 6.18 9.54
N ALA A 190 1.77 6.97 9.15
CA ALA A 190 0.36 6.67 9.34
C ALA A 190 -0.43 6.99 8.07
N ALA A 191 -1.45 6.20 7.77
CA ALA A 191 -2.30 6.39 6.59
C ALA A 191 -3.74 6.67 6.99
N GLY A 192 -4.32 7.73 6.40
CA GLY A 192 -5.68 8.15 6.70
C GLY A 192 -5.95 9.62 6.36
N TRP A 193 -6.96 10.17 7.02
CA TRP A 193 -7.41 11.55 6.88
C TRP A 193 -7.50 12.23 8.26
N PRO A 194 -6.36 12.55 8.89
CA PRO A 194 -6.35 13.05 10.27
C PRO A 194 -6.72 14.53 10.41
N PHE A 195 -6.73 15.30 9.32
CA PHE A 195 -6.92 16.76 9.32
C PHE A 195 -8.20 17.21 8.61
N GLY A 196 -9.15 16.34 8.45
CA GLY A 196 -10.43 16.65 7.82
C GLY A 196 -11.04 15.44 7.15
N ASP A 197 -12.22 15.64 6.60
CA ASP A 197 -12.88 14.61 5.81
C ASP A 197 -12.17 14.43 4.46
N PRO A 198 -12.14 13.19 3.93
CA PRO A 198 -11.66 12.97 2.59
C PRO A 198 -12.50 13.80 1.60
N PRO A 199 -11.89 14.36 0.54
CA PRO A 199 -12.63 15.10 -0.45
C PRO A 199 -13.76 14.23 -1.02
N ALA A 200 -14.96 14.80 -1.10
CA ALA A 200 -16.10 14.12 -1.70
C ALA A 200 -15.77 13.72 -3.15
N PRO A 201 -16.21 12.54 -3.60
CA PRO A 201 -16.02 12.14 -4.98
C PRO A 201 -16.64 13.22 -5.89
N SER A 202 -15.89 13.63 -6.90
CA SER A 202 -16.39 14.61 -7.87
C SER A 202 -17.59 14.01 -8.61
N THR A 203 -18.77 14.52 -8.33
CA THR A 203 -20.02 14.19 -9.03
C THR A 203 -20.19 15.01 -10.31
N ALA A 204 -19.14 15.68 -10.78
CA ALA A 204 -19.20 16.44 -12.02
C ALA A 204 -19.55 15.51 -13.19
N LYS A 205 -20.85 15.24 -13.36
CA LYS A 205 -21.39 14.82 -14.63
C LYS A 205 -21.01 15.91 -15.62
N LYS A 206 -20.14 15.59 -16.57
CA LYS A 206 -19.89 16.43 -17.70
C LYS A 206 -21.25 16.72 -18.33
N ALA A 207 -21.73 17.95 -18.21
CA ALA A 207 -22.87 18.39 -18.98
C ALA A 207 -22.50 18.24 -20.46
N VAL A 208 -23.08 17.27 -21.13
CA VAL A 208 -23.00 17.16 -22.56
C VAL A 208 -23.75 18.38 -23.09
N ALA A 209 -23.04 19.35 -23.67
CA ALA A 209 -23.65 20.44 -24.35
C ALA A 209 -24.53 19.85 -25.46
N PRO A 210 -25.80 20.25 -25.61
CA PRO A 210 -26.59 19.82 -26.74
C PRO A 210 -25.94 20.38 -28.01
N GLU A 211 -25.63 19.50 -28.94
CA GLU A 211 -25.26 19.92 -30.30
C GLU A 211 -26.43 20.67 -30.93
N LEU A 212 -26.18 21.91 -31.34
CA LEU A 212 -27.08 22.72 -32.18
C LEU A 212 -26.93 22.33 -33.64
#